data_b057179da447e85ce70a3f503b99d157
#
_entry.id   b057179da447e85ce70a3f503b99d157
#
_cell.length_a   1.000
_cell.length_b   1.000
_cell.length_c   1.000
_cell.angle_alpha   90.00
_cell.angle_beta   90.00
_cell.angle_gamma   90.00
#
_symmetry.space_group_name_H-M   'P 1'
#
loop_
_entity.id
_entity.type
_entity.pdbx_description
1 polymer ?
#
loop_
_entity_poly.entity_id
_entity_poly.type
_entity_poly.pdbx_seq_one_letter_code
_entity_poly.pdbx_strand_id
1 'polypeptide(L)'
;MYFDIGSNIGLWSLANINLCDKIISIEASPITFSRLVKNCKNNKIILLNYAVCNNNGNDITFYQANCDVLSTINKDWLTKDTSRFYNHSYKEIICKTITIDKLIEKYGLPELIKIDVEGGEYECIRSLTQKVNMLCFEWASEVNDITFKCIDYLLKLGYTQFYIQNCDNYLFRPHDNDFYNISTIKIKLLNTIPKQDWGMIWCK
;
A
#
# COMPACT_ATOMS: atom_id res chain seq x y z
N MET A 1 10.13 2.47 -13.84
CA MET A 1 9.61 1.23 -13.19
C MET A 1 8.80 1.62 -11.97
N TYR A 2 7.66 0.92 -11.73
CA TYR A 2 6.80 1.12 -10.56
C TYR A 2 6.68 -0.16 -9.73
N PHE A 3 6.42 -0.02 -8.43
CA PHE A 3 5.98 -1.11 -7.55
C PHE A 3 4.52 -0.88 -7.17
N ASP A 4 3.68 -1.92 -7.35
CA ASP A 4 2.27 -1.97 -6.97
C ASP A 4 2.13 -3.02 -5.85
N ILE A 5 2.15 -2.56 -4.61
CA ILE A 5 2.10 -3.39 -3.40
C ILE A 5 0.66 -3.44 -2.91
N GLY A 6 0.10 -4.65 -2.75
CA GLY A 6 -1.32 -4.87 -2.60
C GLY A 6 -2.04 -4.70 -3.94
N SER A 7 -1.54 -5.39 -4.97
CA SER A 7 -2.05 -5.20 -6.34
C SER A 7 -3.43 -5.82 -6.58
N ASN A 8 -3.97 -6.56 -5.63
CA ASN A 8 -5.25 -7.23 -5.74
C ASN A 8 -5.37 -7.96 -7.09
N ILE A 9 -6.40 -7.72 -7.89
CA ILE A 9 -6.59 -8.32 -9.22
C ILE A 9 -5.87 -7.56 -10.35
N GLY A 10 -5.05 -6.55 -10.03
CA GLY A 10 -4.14 -5.86 -10.95
C GLY A 10 -4.71 -4.65 -11.68
N LEU A 11 -5.82 -4.09 -11.21
CA LEU A 11 -6.47 -2.95 -11.91
C LEU A 11 -5.56 -1.73 -11.96
N TRP A 12 -4.88 -1.40 -10.85
CA TRP A 12 -3.94 -0.27 -10.82
C TRP A 12 -2.75 -0.52 -11.77
N SER A 13 -2.18 -1.72 -11.74
CA SER A 13 -1.07 -2.10 -12.63
C SER A 13 -1.46 -1.99 -14.10
N LEU A 14 -2.63 -2.49 -14.48
CA LEU A 14 -3.13 -2.41 -15.87
C LEU A 14 -3.38 -0.98 -16.32
N ALA A 15 -3.91 -0.13 -15.43
CA ALA A 15 -4.14 1.29 -15.73
C ALA A 15 -2.82 2.05 -15.94
N ASN A 16 -1.73 1.65 -15.27
CA ASN A 16 -0.48 2.41 -15.21
C ASN A 16 0.64 1.85 -16.12
N ILE A 17 0.47 0.69 -16.74
CA ILE A 17 1.57 0.03 -17.47
C ILE A 17 2.10 0.83 -18.66
N ASN A 18 1.32 1.73 -19.22
CA ASN A 18 1.75 2.60 -20.30
C ASN A 18 2.53 3.84 -19.83
N LEU A 19 2.60 4.09 -18.51
CA LEU A 19 3.31 5.21 -17.91
C LEU A 19 4.74 4.86 -17.48
N CYS A 20 5.14 3.58 -17.60
CA CYS A 20 6.48 3.13 -17.24
C CYS A 20 6.89 1.90 -18.06
N ASP A 21 8.17 1.52 -17.97
CA ASP A 21 8.71 0.37 -18.72
C ASP A 21 8.35 -0.97 -18.07
N LYS A 22 8.13 -0.98 -16.76
CA LYS A 22 7.91 -2.21 -15.99
C LYS A 22 7.13 -1.91 -14.71
N ILE A 23 6.25 -2.84 -14.31
CA ILE A 23 5.60 -2.85 -13.00
C ILE A 23 5.91 -4.16 -12.28
N ILE A 24 6.27 -4.07 -11.01
CA ILE A 24 6.34 -5.21 -10.09
C ILE A 24 5.06 -5.17 -9.27
N SER A 25 4.17 -6.13 -9.50
CA SER A 25 2.87 -6.24 -8.84
C SER A 25 2.92 -7.33 -7.79
N ILE A 26 2.63 -6.98 -6.54
CA ILE A 26 2.78 -7.86 -5.39
C ILE A 26 1.43 -8.02 -4.70
N GLU A 27 1.00 -9.27 -4.53
CA GLU A 27 -0.26 -9.64 -3.88
C GLU A 27 -0.02 -10.78 -2.90
N ALA A 28 -0.48 -10.62 -1.65
CA ALA A 28 -0.23 -11.58 -0.57
C ALA A 28 -1.17 -12.78 -0.63
N SER A 29 -2.48 -12.57 -0.85
CA SER A 29 -3.46 -13.64 -0.91
C SER A 29 -3.23 -14.58 -2.10
N PRO A 30 -2.98 -15.89 -1.92
CA PRO A 30 -2.79 -16.82 -3.03
C PRO A 30 -4.03 -16.92 -3.94
N ILE A 31 -5.23 -16.75 -3.38
CA ILE A 31 -6.50 -16.80 -4.15
C ILE A 31 -6.59 -15.56 -5.05
N THR A 32 -6.38 -14.37 -4.48
CA THR A 32 -6.40 -13.12 -5.22
C THR A 32 -5.26 -13.07 -6.23
N PHE A 33 -4.06 -13.54 -5.86
CA PHE A 33 -2.92 -13.68 -6.76
C PHE A 33 -3.23 -14.57 -7.98
N SER A 34 -3.97 -15.65 -7.80
CA SER A 34 -4.39 -16.49 -8.93
C SER A 34 -5.29 -15.73 -9.91
N ARG A 35 -6.08 -14.78 -9.43
CA ARG A 35 -6.89 -13.87 -10.28
C ARG A 35 -6.03 -12.80 -10.94
N LEU A 36 -5.07 -12.23 -10.19
CA LEU A 36 -4.07 -11.30 -10.71
C LEU A 36 -3.32 -11.89 -11.91
N VAL A 37 -2.86 -13.15 -11.80
CA VAL A 37 -2.18 -13.87 -12.90
C VAL A 37 -3.07 -14.04 -14.12
N LYS A 38 -4.38 -14.24 -13.94
CA LYS A 38 -5.32 -14.36 -15.06
C LYS A 38 -5.57 -13.02 -15.78
N ASN A 39 -5.59 -11.92 -15.01
CA ASN A 39 -5.90 -10.59 -15.53
C ASN A 39 -4.69 -9.91 -16.18
N CYS A 40 -3.52 -10.01 -15.54
CA CYS A 40 -2.31 -9.30 -15.94
C CYS A 40 -1.41 -10.17 -16.83
N LYS A 41 -1.76 -10.26 -18.12
CA LYS A 41 -0.98 -11.02 -19.13
C LYS A 41 0.00 -10.14 -19.93
N ASN A 42 0.40 -8.99 -19.38
CA ASN A 42 1.33 -8.08 -20.02
C ASN A 42 2.78 -8.43 -19.61
N ASN A 43 3.68 -8.55 -20.59
CA ASN A 43 5.09 -8.90 -20.35
C ASN A 43 5.90 -7.84 -19.58
N LYS A 44 5.38 -6.63 -19.45
CA LYS A 44 5.95 -5.57 -18.62
C LYS A 44 5.56 -5.68 -17.15
N ILE A 45 4.60 -6.56 -16.79
CA ILE A 45 4.15 -6.74 -15.42
C ILE A 45 4.74 -8.04 -14.85
N ILE A 46 5.56 -7.92 -13.81
CA ILE A 46 6.10 -9.06 -13.06
C ILE A 46 5.21 -9.27 -11.83
N LEU A 47 4.70 -10.48 -11.66
CA LEU A 47 3.75 -10.84 -10.61
C LEU A 47 4.44 -11.62 -9.50
N LEU A 48 4.23 -11.22 -8.24
CA LEU A 48 4.85 -11.83 -7.07
C LEU A 48 3.80 -12.12 -6.00
N ASN A 49 3.82 -13.34 -5.45
CA ASN A 49 2.93 -13.72 -4.35
C ASN A 49 3.69 -13.65 -3.02
N TYR A 50 3.65 -12.48 -2.38
CA TYR A 50 4.27 -12.19 -1.09
C TYR A 50 3.45 -11.17 -0.30
N ALA A 51 3.48 -11.27 1.03
CA ALA A 51 3.15 -10.15 1.91
C ALA A 51 4.37 -9.24 2.04
N VAL A 52 4.21 -7.95 1.74
CA VAL A 52 5.31 -6.99 1.88
C VAL A 52 5.29 -6.38 3.28
N CYS A 53 6.30 -6.69 4.07
CA CYS A 53 6.41 -6.17 5.44
C CYS A 53 7.88 -6.26 5.92
N ASN A 54 8.13 -5.70 7.11
CA ASN A 54 9.48 -5.68 7.71
C ASN A 54 9.89 -7.02 8.35
N ASN A 55 9.60 -8.13 7.69
CA ASN A 55 9.91 -9.50 8.18
C ASN A 55 10.40 -10.39 7.02
N ASN A 56 11.50 -9.99 6.40
CA ASN A 56 12.00 -10.60 5.16
C ASN A 56 12.28 -12.10 5.27
N GLY A 57 11.64 -12.88 4.40
CA GLY A 57 11.90 -14.32 4.22
C GLY A 57 11.25 -15.22 5.27
N ASN A 58 10.58 -14.67 6.28
CA ASN A 58 9.82 -15.44 7.26
C ASN A 58 8.36 -15.56 6.84
N ASP A 59 7.68 -16.54 7.39
CA ASP A 59 6.24 -16.68 7.22
C ASP A 59 5.50 -15.72 8.17
N ILE A 60 4.34 -15.22 7.72
CA ILE A 60 3.45 -14.37 8.52
C ILE A 60 2.02 -14.88 8.42
N THR A 61 1.27 -14.72 9.52
CA THR A 61 -0.18 -14.92 9.49
C THR A 61 -0.83 -13.80 8.68
N PHE A 62 -1.61 -14.18 7.69
CA PHE A 62 -2.39 -13.29 6.84
C PHE A 62 -3.88 -13.59 7.02
N TYR A 63 -4.67 -12.56 7.25
CA TYR A 63 -6.11 -12.66 7.49
C TYR A 63 -6.84 -12.47 6.16
N GLN A 64 -7.10 -13.59 5.47
CA GLN A 64 -7.78 -13.59 4.18
C GLN A 64 -9.27 -13.41 4.40
N ALA A 65 -9.79 -12.23 4.12
CA ALA A 65 -11.21 -11.93 4.20
C ALA A 65 -12.01 -12.61 3.07
N ASN A 66 -13.30 -12.82 3.29
CA ASN A 66 -14.19 -13.32 2.25
C ASN A 66 -14.37 -12.29 1.11
N CYS A 67 -14.26 -11.00 1.42
CA CYS A 67 -14.11 -9.92 0.45
C CYS A 67 -12.61 -9.68 0.24
N ASP A 68 -12.10 -9.94 -0.94
CA ASP A 68 -10.67 -9.94 -1.26
C ASP A 68 -9.98 -8.57 -1.07
N VAL A 69 -10.72 -7.48 -1.22
CA VAL A 69 -10.22 -6.11 -0.99
C VAL A 69 -9.97 -5.79 0.49
N LEU A 70 -10.33 -6.66 1.43
CA LEU A 70 -10.17 -6.44 2.87
C LEU A 70 -9.12 -7.34 3.52
N SER A 71 -8.42 -8.15 2.73
CA SER A 71 -7.44 -9.11 3.24
C SER A 71 -6.16 -8.40 3.71
N THR A 72 -5.66 -8.76 4.90
CA THR A 72 -4.65 -7.94 5.60
C THR A 72 -3.71 -8.77 6.48
N ILE A 73 -2.56 -8.20 6.83
CA ILE A 73 -1.71 -8.69 7.93
C ILE A 73 -2.12 -8.14 9.30
N ASN A 74 -3.00 -7.13 9.33
CA ASN A 74 -3.46 -6.46 10.55
C ASN A 74 -4.84 -6.99 10.98
N LYS A 75 -4.87 -7.92 11.94
CA LYS A 75 -6.12 -8.51 12.44
C LYS A 75 -7.13 -7.47 12.92
N ASP A 76 -6.65 -6.40 13.55
CA ASP A 76 -7.48 -5.34 14.09
C ASP A 76 -8.34 -4.65 13.02
N TRP A 77 -7.88 -4.63 11.77
CA TRP A 77 -8.63 -4.11 10.63
C TRP A 77 -9.99 -4.80 10.44
N LEU A 78 -10.08 -6.09 10.77
CA LEU A 78 -11.30 -6.90 10.62
C LEU A 78 -12.05 -7.13 11.94
N THR A 79 -11.40 -6.89 13.10
CA THR A 79 -11.93 -7.31 14.40
C THR A 79 -12.17 -6.18 15.40
N LYS A 80 -11.58 -5.00 15.22
CA LYS A 80 -11.84 -3.83 16.07
C LYS A 80 -13.12 -3.12 15.67
N ASP A 81 -13.94 -2.76 16.65
CA ASP A 81 -15.19 -2.02 16.48
C ASP A 81 -14.98 -0.59 15.93
N THR A 82 -13.78 -0.03 16.07
CA THR A 82 -13.38 1.24 15.48
C THR A 82 -13.21 1.17 13.97
N SER A 83 -12.93 -0.02 13.40
CA SER A 83 -12.81 -0.21 11.95
C SER A 83 -14.18 -0.19 11.26
N ARG A 84 -14.22 0.39 10.05
CA ARG A 84 -15.41 0.29 9.17
C ARG A 84 -15.67 -1.14 8.69
N PHE A 85 -14.67 -2.01 8.78
CA PHE A 85 -14.73 -3.43 8.37
C PHE A 85 -14.87 -4.39 9.55
N TYR A 86 -15.27 -3.87 10.71
CA TYR A 86 -15.53 -4.66 11.90
C TYR A 86 -16.48 -5.84 11.62
N ASN A 87 -16.14 -7.00 12.18
CA ASN A 87 -16.91 -8.23 12.09
C ASN A 87 -16.99 -8.87 10.68
N HIS A 88 -16.07 -8.52 9.76
CA HIS A 88 -15.93 -9.28 8.53
C HIS A 88 -15.29 -10.64 8.77
N SER A 89 -15.86 -11.68 8.19
CA SER A 89 -15.32 -13.05 8.29
C SER A 89 -14.03 -13.19 7.50
N TYR A 90 -13.07 -13.91 8.07
CA TYR A 90 -11.77 -14.17 7.48
C TYR A 90 -11.30 -15.60 7.80
N LYS A 91 -10.26 -16.04 7.08
CA LYS A 91 -9.47 -17.25 7.37
C LYS A 91 -8.03 -16.85 7.62
N GLU A 92 -7.40 -17.47 8.60
CA GLU A 92 -5.95 -17.32 8.81
C GLU A 92 -5.23 -18.25 7.85
N ILE A 93 -4.30 -17.69 7.09
CA ILE A 93 -3.39 -18.42 6.19
C ILE A 93 -1.97 -17.98 6.46
N ILE A 94 -1.01 -18.76 5.99
CA ILE A 94 0.41 -18.41 6.08
C ILE A 94 0.87 -17.88 4.73
N CYS A 95 1.48 -16.70 4.74
CA CYS A 95 2.07 -16.07 3.56
C CYS A 95 3.57 -15.88 3.75
N LYS A 96 4.34 -16.06 2.68
CA LYS A 96 5.75 -15.68 2.65
C LYS A 96 5.89 -14.17 2.59
N THR A 97 6.94 -13.65 3.22
CA THR A 97 7.20 -12.22 3.26
C THR A 97 8.38 -11.82 2.39
N ILE A 98 8.36 -10.54 1.98
CA ILE A 98 9.47 -9.86 1.34
C ILE A 98 9.51 -8.41 1.81
N THR A 99 10.69 -7.78 1.88
CA THR A 99 10.83 -6.36 2.16
C THR A 99 10.85 -5.54 0.88
N ILE A 100 10.51 -4.24 0.96
CA ILE A 100 10.69 -3.31 -0.18
C ILE A 100 12.16 -3.23 -0.57
N ASP A 101 13.09 -3.23 0.39
CA ASP A 101 14.52 -3.21 0.11
C ASP A 101 14.97 -4.43 -0.70
N LYS A 102 14.42 -5.62 -0.43
CA LYS A 102 14.71 -6.82 -1.22
C LYS A 102 14.12 -6.76 -2.62
N LEU A 103 12.98 -6.10 -2.79
CA LEU A 103 12.43 -5.81 -4.13
C LEU A 103 13.35 -4.85 -4.89
N ILE A 104 13.85 -3.81 -4.23
CA ILE A 104 14.79 -2.84 -4.83
C ILE A 104 16.12 -3.52 -5.19
N GLU A 105 16.68 -4.34 -4.30
CA GLU A 105 17.89 -5.12 -4.57
C GLU A 105 17.75 -6.00 -5.82
N LYS A 106 16.59 -6.62 -5.99
CA LYS A 106 16.34 -7.58 -7.07
C LYS A 106 15.95 -6.92 -8.40
N TYR A 107 15.16 -5.84 -8.37
CA TYR A 107 14.55 -5.26 -9.57
C TYR A 107 15.05 -3.87 -9.91
N GLY A 108 15.78 -3.22 -9.00
CA GLY A 108 16.25 -1.84 -9.11
C GLY A 108 15.33 -0.84 -8.40
N LEU A 109 15.79 0.41 -8.27
CA LEU A 109 15.07 1.48 -7.58
C LEU A 109 13.84 1.91 -8.40
N PRO A 110 12.62 1.86 -7.83
CA PRO A 110 11.43 2.30 -8.53
C PRO A 110 11.32 3.84 -8.54
N GLU A 111 10.66 4.36 -9.53
CA GLU A 111 10.27 5.76 -9.61
C GLU A 111 9.05 6.07 -8.73
N LEU A 112 8.15 5.10 -8.63
CA LEU A 112 6.93 5.19 -7.82
C LEU A 112 6.69 3.86 -7.10
N ILE A 113 6.34 3.94 -5.81
CA ILE A 113 5.76 2.84 -5.03
C ILE A 113 4.33 3.20 -4.65
N LYS A 114 3.35 2.36 -5.01
CA LYS A 114 1.99 2.37 -4.46
C LYS A 114 1.90 1.28 -3.41
N ILE A 115 1.34 1.62 -2.25
CA ILE A 115 1.11 0.71 -1.12
C ILE A 115 -0.37 0.81 -0.72
N ASP A 116 -1.05 -0.33 -0.74
CA ASP A 116 -2.45 -0.44 -0.38
C ASP A 116 -2.66 -1.89 0.13
N VAL A 117 -2.49 -2.05 1.43
CA VAL A 117 -2.39 -3.36 2.09
C VAL A 117 -3.31 -3.48 3.30
N GLU A 118 -4.37 -2.66 3.28
CA GLU A 118 -5.53 -2.79 4.17
C GLU A 118 -5.16 -2.75 5.67
N GLY A 119 -4.57 -1.64 6.10
CA GLY A 119 -4.17 -1.41 7.49
C GLY A 119 -2.79 -1.98 7.87
N GLY A 120 -2.06 -2.54 6.90
CA GLY A 120 -0.68 -3.03 7.05
C GLY A 120 0.39 -2.05 6.56
N GLU A 121 0.03 -0.81 6.20
CA GLU A 121 0.89 0.18 5.54
C GLU A 121 2.16 0.47 6.33
N TYR A 122 2.05 0.59 7.66
CA TYR A 122 3.19 0.90 8.51
C TYR A 122 4.24 -0.22 8.49
N GLU A 123 3.82 -1.49 8.58
CA GLU A 123 4.74 -2.63 8.51
C GLU A 123 5.35 -2.79 7.11
N CYS A 124 4.60 -2.44 6.07
CA CYS A 124 5.09 -2.40 4.70
C CYS A 124 6.14 -1.29 4.53
N ILE A 125 5.83 -0.04 4.90
CA ILE A 125 6.70 1.14 4.73
C ILE A 125 8.00 0.99 5.54
N ARG A 126 7.96 0.40 6.73
CA ARG A 126 9.17 0.12 7.55
C ARG A 126 10.16 -0.81 6.87
N SER A 127 9.76 -1.54 5.86
CA SER A 127 10.63 -2.43 5.08
C SER A 127 11.44 -1.69 4.00
N LEU A 128 11.27 -0.37 3.89
CA LEU A 128 12.02 0.53 3.01
C LEU A 128 13.00 1.35 3.86
N THR A 129 14.31 1.28 3.59
CA THR A 129 15.35 2.02 4.34
C THR A 129 15.97 3.18 3.58
N GLN A 130 15.57 3.39 2.33
CA GLN A 130 16.06 4.48 1.49
C GLN A 130 14.90 5.24 0.83
N LYS A 131 15.10 6.54 0.55
CA LYS A 131 14.10 7.32 -0.15
C LYS A 131 14.02 6.89 -1.62
N VAL A 132 12.79 6.74 -2.14
CA VAL A 132 12.50 6.65 -3.58
C VAL A 132 11.91 7.98 -4.06
N ASN A 133 11.84 8.18 -5.37
CA ASN A 133 11.40 9.48 -5.92
C ASN A 133 9.98 9.85 -5.46
N MET A 134 9.05 8.92 -5.54
CA MET A 134 7.66 9.12 -5.12
C MET A 134 7.09 7.84 -4.49
N LEU A 135 6.29 8.02 -3.45
CA LEU A 135 5.56 6.94 -2.81
C LEU A 135 4.12 7.40 -2.54
N CYS A 136 3.16 6.51 -2.74
CA CYS A 136 1.81 6.72 -2.22
C CYS A 136 1.35 5.50 -1.43
N PHE A 137 0.59 5.76 -0.36
CA PHE A 137 0.03 4.70 0.48
C PHE A 137 -1.41 5.01 0.88
N GLU A 138 -2.19 3.94 1.08
CA GLU A 138 -3.57 4.09 1.54
C GLU A 138 -3.61 4.65 2.98
N TRP A 139 -4.61 5.47 3.24
CA TRP A 139 -4.98 5.96 4.56
C TRP A 139 -6.49 5.86 4.76
N ALA A 140 -6.89 5.64 6.00
CA ALA A 140 -8.29 5.68 6.39
C ALA A 140 -8.43 6.39 7.75
N SER A 141 -9.47 7.19 7.90
CA SER A 141 -9.66 8.07 9.06
C SER A 141 -9.77 7.33 10.40
N GLU A 142 -10.22 6.08 10.40
CA GLU A 142 -10.28 5.24 11.61
C GLU A 142 -8.94 4.66 12.06
N VAL A 143 -7.91 4.70 11.21
CA VAL A 143 -6.55 4.23 11.50
C VAL A 143 -5.52 5.35 11.40
N ASN A 144 -5.91 6.57 11.72
CA ASN A 144 -5.03 7.74 11.68
C ASN A 144 -3.75 7.57 12.51
N ASP A 145 -3.74 6.77 13.56
CA ASP A 145 -2.54 6.44 14.34
C ASP A 145 -1.52 5.67 13.49
N ILE A 146 -1.96 4.75 12.62
CA ILE A 146 -1.11 4.05 11.64
C ILE A 146 -0.61 5.05 10.60
N THR A 147 -1.51 5.87 10.06
CA THR A 147 -1.19 6.91 9.08
C THR A 147 -0.10 7.87 9.60
N PHE A 148 -0.23 8.35 10.84
CA PHE A 148 0.79 9.22 11.44
C PHE A 148 2.13 8.50 11.64
N LYS A 149 2.14 7.23 12.04
CA LYS A 149 3.37 6.43 12.11
C LYS A 149 4.06 6.28 10.74
N CYS A 150 3.28 6.07 9.68
CA CYS A 150 3.79 6.04 8.30
C CYS A 150 4.46 7.36 7.94
N ILE A 151 3.77 8.48 8.16
CA ILE A 151 4.27 9.82 7.87
C ILE A 151 5.56 10.11 8.68
N ASP A 152 5.56 9.84 9.98
CA ASP A 152 6.73 10.09 10.85
C ASP A 152 7.94 9.23 10.44
N TYR A 153 7.72 8.02 9.92
CA TYR A 153 8.79 7.19 9.37
C TYR A 153 9.31 7.75 8.04
N LEU A 154 8.40 8.13 7.15
CA LEU A 154 8.76 8.71 5.84
C LEU A 154 9.52 10.04 5.97
N LEU A 155 9.17 10.87 6.97
CA LEU A 155 9.96 12.07 7.31
C LEU A 155 11.42 11.73 7.67
N LYS A 156 11.65 10.65 8.43
CA LYS A 156 13.01 10.19 8.78
C LYS A 156 13.79 9.70 7.55
N LEU A 157 13.10 9.20 6.53
CA LEU A 157 13.69 8.82 5.25
C LEU A 157 13.93 10.02 4.31
N GLY A 158 13.50 11.25 4.71
CA GLY A 158 13.74 12.47 3.95
C GLY A 158 12.61 12.89 3.01
N TYR A 159 11.39 12.31 3.15
CA TYR A 159 10.21 12.86 2.49
C TYR A 159 9.75 14.11 3.24
N THR A 160 9.47 15.19 2.51
CA THR A 160 9.15 16.49 3.14
C THR A 160 7.85 17.09 2.62
N GLN A 161 7.33 16.57 1.53
CA GLN A 161 6.15 17.08 0.84
C GLN A 161 5.12 15.97 0.70
N PHE A 162 3.86 16.30 1.01
CA PHE A 162 2.75 15.34 1.06
C PHE A 162 1.51 15.89 0.38
N TYR A 163 0.70 15.00 -0.19
CA TYR A 163 -0.60 15.33 -0.76
C TYR A 163 -1.64 14.28 -0.34
N ILE A 164 -2.85 14.71 0.03
CA ILE A 164 -3.97 13.81 0.34
C ILE A 164 -4.89 13.76 -0.87
N GLN A 165 -5.01 12.59 -1.44
CA GLN A 165 -6.01 12.24 -2.44
C GLN A 165 -7.18 11.59 -1.71
N ASN A 166 -8.38 12.12 -1.89
CA ASN A 166 -9.61 11.47 -1.43
C ASN A 166 -10.02 10.39 -2.43
N CYS A 167 -10.43 9.26 -1.92
CA CYS A 167 -10.77 8.05 -2.69
C CYS A 167 -9.58 7.51 -3.52
N ASP A 168 -9.80 6.38 -4.18
CA ASP A 168 -8.80 5.76 -5.05
C ASP A 168 -9.13 6.06 -6.52
N ASN A 169 -8.23 6.77 -7.17
CA ASN A 169 -8.25 6.98 -8.62
C ASN A 169 -6.92 6.51 -9.18
N TYR A 170 -6.92 5.41 -9.89
CA TYR A 170 -5.72 4.72 -10.35
C TYR A 170 -4.83 5.55 -11.29
N LEU A 171 -5.40 6.48 -12.04
CA LEU A 171 -4.66 7.35 -12.96
C LEU A 171 -4.28 8.70 -12.36
N PHE A 172 -4.75 8.99 -11.14
CA PHE A 172 -4.43 10.26 -10.50
C PHE A 172 -2.93 10.38 -10.21
N ARG A 173 -2.40 11.58 -10.44
CA ARG A 173 -1.06 12.01 -10.05
C ARG A 173 -1.16 13.45 -9.58
N PRO A 174 -0.69 13.78 -8.38
CA PRO A 174 -0.66 15.17 -7.92
C PRO A 174 0.36 15.97 -8.74
N HIS A 175 0.04 17.22 -9.04
CA HIS A 175 0.99 18.17 -9.60
C HIS A 175 1.98 18.63 -8.54
N ASP A 176 3.17 19.09 -8.94
CA ASP A 176 4.21 19.53 -7.99
C ASP A 176 3.73 20.62 -7.03
N ASN A 177 2.85 21.50 -7.48
CA ASN A 177 2.29 22.60 -6.68
C ASN A 177 1.19 22.18 -5.71
N ASP A 178 0.71 20.93 -5.78
CA ASP A 178 -0.38 20.44 -4.93
C ASP A 178 0.12 19.92 -3.58
N PHE A 179 1.42 19.71 -3.45
CA PHE A 179 2.01 19.16 -2.24
C PHE A 179 2.08 20.22 -1.12
N TYR A 180 1.84 19.75 0.09
CA TYR A 180 1.88 20.52 1.32
C TYR A 180 3.02 20.04 2.23
N ASN A 181 3.41 20.90 3.16
CA ASN A 181 4.29 20.53 4.25
C ASN A 181 3.53 19.63 5.27
N ILE A 182 4.28 19.00 6.15
CA ILE A 182 3.74 18.07 7.15
C ILE A 182 2.72 18.69 8.09
N SER A 183 2.90 19.96 8.52
CA SER A 183 1.99 20.62 9.45
C SER A 183 0.60 20.77 8.85
N THR A 184 0.52 21.16 7.59
CA THR A 184 -0.75 21.26 6.85
C THR A 184 -1.44 19.91 6.70
N ILE A 185 -0.66 18.85 6.37
CA ILE A 185 -1.20 17.49 6.21
C ILE A 185 -1.76 16.95 7.53
N LYS A 186 -1.03 17.11 8.64
CA LYS A 186 -1.50 16.67 9.97
C LYS A 186 -2.83 17.36 10.35
N ILE A 187 -2.96 18.66 10.10
CA ILE A 187 -4.21 19.38 10.34
C ILE A 187 -5.36 18.82 9.48
N LYS A 188 -5.11 18.57 8.19
CA LYS A 188 -6.13 18.00 7.30
C LYS A 188 -6.60 16.62 7.78
N LEU A 189 -5.68 15.73 8.17
CA LEU A 189 -5.99 14.39 8.67
C LEU A 189 -6.76 14.41 9.99
N LEU A 190 -6.46 15.35 10.90
CA LEU A 190 -7.19 15.51 12.17
C LEU A 190 -8.63 16.00 12.00
N ASN A 191 -8.95 16.63 10.85
CA ASN A 191 -10.29 17.12 10.54
C ASN A 191 -11.11 16.14 9.67
N THR A 192 -10.67 14.89 9.53
CA THR A 192 -11.39 13.87 8.77
C THR A 192 -12.54 13.25 9.56
N ILE A 193 -13.53 12.73 8.84
CA ILE A 193 -14.71 12.10 9.44
C ILE A 193 -14.43 10.61 9.63
N PRO A 194 -14.42 10.09 10.88
CA PRO A 194 -14.16 8.69 11.15
C PRO A 194 -15.08 7.75 10.35
N LYS A 195 -14.49 6.68 9.78
CA LYS A 195 -15.15 5.66 8.95
C LYS A 195 -15.75 6.15 7.63
N GLN A 196 -15.53 7.41 7.24
CA GLN A 196 -16.02 7.98 6.00
C GLN A 196 -14.87 8.37 5.06
N ASP A 197 -13.89 9.09 5.59
CA ASP A 197 -12.78 9.59 4.79
C ASP A 197 -11.68 8.55 4.64
N TRP A 198 -11.19 8.39 3.42
CA TRP A 198 -10.11 7.49 3.04
C TRP A 198 -9.53 7.89 1.68
N GLY A 199 -8.42 7.31 1.31
CA GLY A 199 -7.80 7.53 0.01
C GLY A 199 -6.31 7.25 0.04
N MET A 200 -5.53 8.03 -0.72
CA MET A 200 -4.09 7.86 -0.84
C MET A 200 -3.34 9.09 -0.31
N ILE A 201 -2.26 8.86 0.41
CA ILE A 201 -1.27 9.91 0.73
C ILE A 201 -0.07 9.73 -0.19
N TRP A 202 0.22 10.77 -0.96
CA TRP A 202 1.39 10.87 -1.82
C TRP A 202 2.51 11.61 -1.09
N CYS A 203 3.77 11.19 -1.27
CA CYS A 203 4.92 11.85 -0.67
C CYS A 203 6.15 11.86 -1.58
N LYS A 204 6.95 12.92 -1.49
CA LYS A 204 8.21 13.11 -2.20
C LYS A 204 9.24 13.88 -1.40
#